data_390af8147f47fd31d46ad16033dda7e3
#
_entry.id   390af8147f47fd31d46ad16033dda7e3
#
_cell.length_a   1.000
_cell.length_b   1.000
_cell.length_c   1.000
_cell.angle_alpha   90.00
_cell.angle_beta   90.00
_cell.angle_gamma   90.00
#
_symmetry.space_group_name_H-M   'P 1'
#
loop_
_entity.id
_entity.type
_entity.pdbx_description
1 polymer ?
#
loop_
_entity_poly.entity_id
_entity_poly.type
_entity_poly.pdbx_seq_one_letter_code
_entity_poly.pdbx_strand_id
1 'polypeptide(L)'
;FGLNVFKIREVTELSQVTQIPGQQGAMNGVISLRGQVLPVVSLGDAIGMSTGEPNSKMIISEFASRSVAFAVTDVDKIIRVPWSDVKPPQKYDSEEGSVFGVVMLEDGSLVSLVDIESVCHRVLPEKDATQVSTGFELNKAGPVFFVDDSIVARRKVSEVRVSMGLRHCHAVCGVEAVRLLLGCG
;
A
#
# COMPACT_ATOMS: atom_id res chain seq x y z
N PHE A 1 -8.93 -5.72 12.52
CA PHE A 1 -8.39 -5.72 11.16
C PHE A 1 -7.39 -6.84 10.97
N GLY A 2 -7.19 -7.26 9.70
CA GLY A 2 -6.15 -8.18 9.29
C GLY A 2 -5.13 -7.50 8.39
N LEU A 3 -3.87 -7.83 8.58
CA LEU A 3 -2.78 -7.41 7.72
C LEU A 3 -2.08 -8.62 7.12
N ASN A 4 -1.57 -8.46 5.91
CA ASN A 4 -0.77 -9.50 5.29
C ASN A 4 0.58 -9.65 6.02
N VAL A 5 0.81 -10.80 6.66
CA VAL A 5 2.01 -11.10 7.45
C VAL A 5 3.31 -10.97 6.63
N PHE A 6 3.27 -11.20 5.33
CA PHE A 6 4.44 -11.06 4.45
C PHE A 6 4.91 -9.61 4.28
N LYS A 7 4.09 -8.64 4.67
CA LYS A 7 4.44 -7.22 4.69
C LYS A 7 4.97 -6.76 6.05
N ILE A 8 4.91 -7.64 7.07
CA ILE A 8 5.29 -7.32 8.44
C ILE A 8 6.68 -7.89 8.71
N ARG A 9 7.58 -7.03 9.15
CA ARG A 9 8.93 -7.40 9.54
C ARG A 9 9.00 -7.82 11.01
N GLU A 10 8.39 -7.02 11.87
CA GLU A 10 8.34 -7.29 13.31
C GLU A 10 7.17 -6.56 13.97
N VAL A 11 6.78 -7.05 15.15
CA VAL A 11 5.83 -6.41 16.06
C VAL A 11 6.55 -6.16 17.37
N THR A 12 6.43 -4.95 17.93
CA THR A 12 7.09 -4.54 19.16
C THR A 12 6.21 -3.59 19.97
N GLU A 13 6.60 -3.32 21.21
CA GLU A 13 5.96 -2.27 22.01
C GLU A 13 6.14 -0.91 21.35
N LEU A 14 5.14 -0.03 21.48
CA LEU A 14 5.23 1.33 21.00
C LEU A 14 6.30 2.09 21.79
N SER A 15 7.38 2.48 21.12
CA SER A 15 8.41 3.31 21.68
C SER A 15 8.02 4.79 21.66
N GLN A 16 8.81 5.62 22.34
CA GLN A 16 8.58 7.07 22.36
C GLN A 16 8.61 7.64 20.94
N VAL A 17 7.49 8.21 20.53
CA VAL A 17 7.33 8.87 19.23
C VAL A 17 7.78 10.33 19.35
N THR A 18 8.66 10.75 18.46
CA THR A 18 9.07 12.16 18.33
C THR A 18 8.13 12.84 17.33
N GLN A 19 7.39 13.83 17.81
CA GLN A 19 6.50 14.61 16.96
C GLN A 19 7.29 15.50 15.99
N ILE A 20 6.79 15.64 14.77
CA ILE A 20 7.35 16.55 13.78
C ILE A 20 6.40 17.75 13.64
N PRO A 21 6.90 19.00 13.75
CA PRO A 21 6.07 20.18 13.59
C PRO A 21 5.37 20.24 12.23
N GLY A 22 4.11 20.65 12.24
CA GLY A 22 3.31 20.83 10.99
C GLY A 22 2.68 19.55 10.44
N GLN A 23 2.83 18.41 11.09
CA GLN A 23 2.13 17.17 10.70
C GLN A 23 0.68 17.22 11.15
N GLN A 24 -0.19 16.69 10.29
CA GLN A 24 -1.63 16.56 10.53
C GLN A 24 -2.11 15.16 10.11
N GLY A 25 -3.26 14.75 10.65
CA GLY A 25 -3.89 13.48 10.30
C GLY A 25 -3.28 12.27 11.00
N ALA A 26 -3.23 11.15 10.31
CA ALA A 26 -2.85 9.85 10.87
C ALA A 26 -1.34 9.68 11.10
N MET A 27 -0.49 10.61 10.67
CA MET A 27 0.94 10.56 10.92
C MET A 27 1.24 11.13 12.30
N ASN A 28 1.80 10.28 13.20
CA ASN A 28 2.04 10.64 14.61
C ASN A 28 3.44 11.22 14.87
N GLY A 29 4.36 11.09 13.90
CA GLY A 29 5.74 11.52 14.08
C GLY A 29 6.74 10.52 13.55
N VAL A 30 7.89 10.40 14.21
CA VAL A 30 8.96 9.45 13.85
C VAL A 30 9.49 8.74 15.08
N ILE A 31 10.08 7.57 14.87
CA ILE A 31 10.87 6.83 15.84
C ILE A 31 12.27 6.56 15.30
N SER A 32 13.21 6.34 16.20
CA SER A 32 14.51 5.78 15.87
C SER A 32 14.53 4.29 16.22
N LEU A 33 14.66 3.44 15.23
CA LEU A 33 14.74 1.99 15.39
C LEU A 33 16.04 1.47 14.77
N ARG A 34 16.93 0.92 15.60
CA ARG A 34 18.23 0.36 15.14
C ARG A 34 19.04 1.35 14.27
N GLY A 35 19.03 2.64 14.62
CA GLY A 35 19.75 3.67 13.86
C GLY A 35 19.06 4.18 12.61
N GLN A 36 17.87 3.68 12.29
CA GLN A 36 17.02 4.18 11.21
C GLN A 36 15.88 5.04 11.77
N VAL A 37 15.57 6.14 11.10
CA VAL A 37 14.40 6.97 11.42
C VAL A 37 13.22 6.50 10.60
N LEU A 38 12.16 6.04 11.27
CA LEU A 38 10.96 5.53 10.66
C LEU A 38 9.77 6.46 10.93
N PRO A 39 8.95 6.77 9.92
CA PRO A 39 7.68 7.45 10.15
C PRO A 39 6.72 6.53 10.93
N VAL A 40 5.94 7.14 11.83
CA VAL A 40 4.91 6.45 12.61
C VAL A 40 3.54 6.88 12.14
N VAL A 41 2.73 5.94 11.73
CA VAL A 41 1.35 6.15 11.26
C VAL A 41 0.39 5.44 12.22
N SER A 42 -0.58 6.14 12.78
CA SER A 42 -1.70 5.52 13.49
C SER A 42 -2.58 4.78 12.48
N LEU A 43 -2.59 3.45 12.54
CA LEU A 43 -3.34 2.66 11.57
C LEU A 43 -4.84 2.90 11.69
N GLY A 44 -5.37 2.96 12.91
CA GLY A 44 -6.78 3.24 13.16
C GLY A 44 -7.22 4.59 12.57
N ASP A 45 -6.46 5.64 12.82
CA ASP A 45 -6.76 6.97 12.26
C ASP A 45 -6.63 7.00 10.73
N ALA A 46 -5.63 6.30 10.20
CA ALA A 46 -5.40 6.24 8.76
C ALA A 46 -6.52 5.56 7.97
N ILE A 47 -7.25 4.64 8.60
CA ILE A 47 -8.40 3.94 7.98
C ILE A 47 -9.75 4.47 8.47
N GLY A 48 -9.76 5.58 9.21
CA GLY A 48 -10.99 6.21 9.70
C GLY A 48 -11.69 5.46 10.83
N MET A 49 -10.97 4.60 11.56
CA MET A 49 -11.51 3.75 12.62
C MET A 49 -10.75 3.93 13.95
N SER A 50 -10.61 5.17 14.37
CA SER A 50 -10.04 5.48 15.69
C SER A 50 -11.01 5.05 16.79
N THR A 51 -10.54 4.20 17.71
CA THR A 51 -11.34 3.74 18.86
C THR A 51 -11.25 4.70 20.05
N GLY A 52 -10.38 5.70 19.98
CA GLY A 52 -10.06 6.56 21.12
C GLY A 52 -9.16 5.90 22.19
N GLU A 53 -8.85 4.62 22.03
CA GLU A 53 -7.90 3.92 22.89
C GLU A 53 -6.46 4.24 22.49
N PRO A 54 -5.53 4.34 23.47
CA PRO A 54 -4.14 4.61 23.16
C PRO A 54 -3.48 3.44 22.43
N ASN A 55 -2.68 3.72 21.43
CA ASN A 55 -1.85 2.71 20.79
C ASN A 55 -0.78 2.21 21.76
N SER A 56 -0.60 0.90 21.83
CA SER A 56 0.39 0.25 22.72
C SER A 56 1.44 -0.55 21.96
N LYS A 57 1.11 -0.97 20.75
CA LYS A 57 1.97 -1.81 19.88
C LYS A 57 2.35 -1.06 18.62
N MET A 58 3.40 -1.58 18.01
CA MET A 58 3.93 -1.05 16.77
C MET A 58 4.25 -2.19 15.82
N ILE A 59 3.72 -2.10 14.61
CA ILE A 59 3.97 -3.06 13.52
C ILE A 59 4.94 -2.40 12.54
N ILE A 60 6.13 -2.97 12.42
CA ILE A 60 7.12 -2.51 11.45
C ILE A 60 6.89 -3.23 10.14
N SER A 61 6.61 -2.47 9.10
CA SER A 61 6.45 -2.95 7.74
C SER A 61 7.56 -2.44 6.84
N GLU A 62 7.93 -3.28 5.87
CA GLU A 62 8.90 -2.92 4.84
C GLU A 62 8.34 -3.26 3.46
N PHE A 63 8.21 -2.26 2.61
CA PHE A 63 7.76 -2.41 1.23
C PHE A 63 8.34 -1.30 0.35
N ALA A 64 8.61 -1.63 -0.92
CA ALA A 64 9.17 -0.69 -1.90
C ALA A 64 10.38 0.09 -1.37
N SER A 65 11.30 -0.57 -0.63
CA SER A 65 12.48 0.04 0.01
C SER A 65 12.15 1.13 1.05
N ARG A 66 10.94 1.14 1.57
CA ARG A 66 10.51 2.01 2.68
C ARG A 66 10.17 1.17 3.89
N SER A 67 10.64 1.59 5.05
CA SER A 67 10.22 1.04 6.34
C SER A 67 9.30 2.04 7.03
N VAL A 68 8.16 1.56 7.52
CA VAL A 68 7.13 2.35 8.20
C VAL A 68 6.71 1.64 9.47
N ALA A 69 6.49 2.39 10.52
CA ALA A 69 5.94 1.90 11.77
C ALA A 69 4.45 2.24 11.85
N PHE A 70 3.58 1.24 11.98
CA PHE A 70 2.16 1.42 12.23
C PHE A 70 1.89 1.29 13.72
N ALA A 71 1.42 2.35 14.35
CA ALA A 71 0.94 2.32 15.72
C ALA A 71 -0.47 1.72 15.74
N VAL A 72 -0.67 0.73 16.60
CA VAL A 72 -1.95 0.02 16.79
C VAL A 72 -2.23 -0.15 18.29
N THR A 73 -3.49 -0.31 18.64
CA THR A 73 -3.91 -0.54 20.03
C THR A 73 -3.33 -1.85 20.56
N ASP A 74 -3.51 -2.95 19.82
CA ASP A 74 -2.98 -4.26 20.16
C ASP A 74 -2.87 -5.17 18.92
N VAL A 75 -2.17 -6.30 19.08
CA VAL A 75 -2.05 -7.36 18.07
C VAL A 75 -2.45 -8.67 18.71
N ASP A 76 -3.55 -9.26 18.21
CA ASP A 76 -4.13 -10.48 18.79
C ASP A 76 -3.33 -11.74 18.36
N LYS A 77 -3.48 -12.17 17.13
CA LYS A 77 -2.91 -13.44 16.64
C LYS A 77 -2.66 -13.46 15.15
N ILE A 78 -1.86 -14.44 14.73
CA ILE A 78 -1.69 -14.77 13.31
C ILE A 78 -2.66 -15.89 12.96
N ILE A 79 -3.43 -15.71 11.90
CA ILE A 79 -4.37 -16.69 11.36
C ILE A 79 -3.98 -17.06 9.94
N ARG A 80 -4.34 -18.28 9.54
CA ARG A 80 -4.24 -18.74 8.15
C ARG A 80 -5.64 -18.76 7.56
N VAL A 81 -5.81 -18.07 6.44
CA VAL A 81 -7.08 -17.97 5.74
C VAL A 81 -6.88 -18.39 4.30
N PRO A 82 -7.65 -19.36 3.77
CA PRO A 82 -7.66 -19.68 2.36
C PRO A 82 -8.16 -18.47 1.54
N TRP A 83 -7.57 -18.23 0.38
CA TRP A 83 -8.01 -17.14 -0.51
C TRP A 83 -9.47 -17.27 -0.96
N SER A 84 -10.01 -18.49 -1.00
CA SER A 84 -11.43 -18.76 -1.28
C SER A 84 -12.38 -18.10 -0.29
N ASP A 85 -11.93 -17.86 0.93
CA ASP A 85 -12.74 -17.32 2.02
C ASP A 85 -12.64 -15.80 2.12
N VAL A 86 -11.71 -15.21 1.37
CA VAL A 86 -11.59 -13.74 1.23
C VAL A 86 -12.68 -13.24 0.29
N LYS A 87 -13.60 -12.45 0.82
CA LYS A 87 -14.66 -11.82 0.04
C LYS A 87 -14.24 -10.41 -0.36
N PRO A 88 -14.62 -9.94 -1.55
CA PRO A 88 -14.38 -8.54 -1.93
C PRO A 88 -15.16 -7.61 -0.98
N PRO A 89 -14.62 -6.44 -0.65
CA PRO A 89 -15.31 -5.45 0.17
C PRO A 89 -16.57 -4.99 -0.56
N GLN A 90 -17.63 -4.74 0.19
CA GLN A 90 -18.84 -4.15 -0.38
C GLN A 90 -18.62 -2.65 -0.59
N LYS A 91 -19.42 -2.01 -1.47
CA LYS A 91 -19.23 -0.61 -1.89
C LYS A 91 -19.24 0.42 -0.76
N TYR A 92 -19.73 0.06 0.43
CA TYR A 92 -19.76 0.94 1.62
C TYR A 92 -18.62 0.67 2.60
N ASP A 93 -17.72 -0.32 2.34
CA ASP A 93 -16.67 -0.69 3.28
C ASP A 93 -15.43 0.21 3.19
N SER A 94 -15.28 0.98 2.13
CA SER A 94 -14.25 2.03 2.09
C SER A 94 -14.44 2.96 0.89
N GLU A 95 -14.83 4.18 1.11
CA GLU A 95 -14.73 5.24 0.09
C GLU A 95 -13.28 5.50 -0.33
N GLU A 96 -12.30 5.03 0.44
CA GLU A 96 -10.87 5.33 0.29
C GLU A 96 -9.98 4.16 -0.14
N GLY A 97 -10.54 2.97 -0.44
CA GLY A 97 -9.77 1.84 -1.00
C GLY A 97 -8.70 1.23 -0.10
N SER A 98 -8.76 1.46 1.22
CA SER A 98 -7.80 0.89 2.17
C SER A 98 -8.06 -0.57 2.53
N VAL A 99 -9.28 -1.07 2.29
CA VAL A 99 -9.68 -2.46 2.54
C VAL A 99 -9.77 -3.18 1.21
N PHE A 100 -9.08 -4.30 1.06
CA PHE A 100 -9.11 -5.10 -0.17
C PHE A 100 -9.96 -6.36 -0.05
N GLY A 101 -10.36 -6.75 1.16
CA GLY A 101 -11.18 -7.93 1.38
C GLY A 101 -11.72 -8.01 2.80
N VAL A 102 -12.68 -8.90 2.99
CA VAL A 102 -13.25 -9.23 4.30
C VAL A 102 -13.26 -10.74 4.46
N VAL A 103 -12.93 -11.21 5.66
CA VAL A 103 -12.92 -12.63 6.04
C VAL A 103 -13.85 -12.83 7.23
N MET A 104 -14.62 -13.90 7.22
CA MET A 104 -15.37 -14.36 8.37
C MET A 104 -14.55 -15.42 9.09
N LEU A 105 -14.30 -15.24 10.38
CA LEU A 105 -13.60 -16.20 11.22
C LEU A 105 -14.55 -17.32 11.69
N GLU A 106 -13.98 -18.39 12.26
CA GLU A 106 -14.75 -19.54 12.76
C GLU A 106 -15.75 -19.18 13.87
N ASP A 107 -15.43 -18.13 14.63
CA ASP A 107 -16.32 -17.61 15.69
C ASP A 107 -17.45 -16.69 15.15
N GLY A 108 -17.54 -16.52 13.83
CA GLY A 108 -18.50 -15.66 13.14
C GLY A 108 -18.12 -14.19 13.10
N SER A 109 -16.98 -13.77 13.65
CA SER A 109 -16.49 -12.40 13.56
C SER A 109 -15.99 -12.07 12.16
N LEU A 110 -16.16 -10.81 11.74
CA LEU A 110 -15.67 -10.31 10.46
C LEU A 110 -14.37 -9.54 10.64
N VAL A 111 -13.39 -9.84 9.81
CA VAL A 111 -12.09 -9.16 9.78
C VAL A 111 -11.89 -8.49 8.44
N SER A 112 -11.78 -7.17 8.42
CA SER A 112 -11.44 -6.39 7.23
C SER A 112 -9.94 -6.47 6.97
N LEU A 113 -9.56 -6.84 5.75
CA LEU A 113 -8.17 -6.95 5.32
C LEU A 113 -7.69 -5.61 4.75
N VAL A 114 -6.70 -5.02 5.41
CA VAL A 114 -6.19 -3.68 5.10
C VAL A 114 -4.96 -3.74 4.20
N ASP A 115 -4.97 -2.95 3.13
CA ASP A 115 -3.80 -2.70 2.29
C ASP A 115 -2.97 -1.55 2.87
N ILE A 116 -1.95 -1.92 3.63
CA ILE A 116 -1.05 -0.96 4.28
C ILE A 116 -0.21 -0.15 3.28
N GLU A 117 0.01 -0.65 2.06
CA GLU A 117 0.70 0.12 1.02
C GLU A 117 -0.17 1.28 0.54
N SER A 118 -1.44 1.02 0.27
CA SER A 118 -2.41 2.08 -0.08
C SER A 118 -2.56 3.09 1.06
N VAL A 119 -2.59 2.64 2.31
CA VAL A 119 -2.57 3.53 3.49
C VAL A 119 -1.33 4.43 3.48
N CYS A 120 -0.15 3.86 3.28
CA CYS A 120 1.09 4.64 3.23
C CYS A 120 1.13 5.66 2.10
N HIS A 121 0.70 5.30 0.91
CA HIS A 121 0.63 6.24 -0.21
C HIS A 121 -0.24 7.45 0.08
N ARG A 122 -1.30 7.25 0.86
CA ARG A 122 -2.23 8.32 1.22
C ARG A 122 -1.70 9.21 2.35
N VAL A 123 -1.10 8.62 3.37
CA VAL A 123 -0.72 9.32 4.61
C VAL A 123 0.69 9.90 4.55
N LEU A 124 1.61 9.21 3.91
CA LEU A 124 3.00 9.64 3.82
C LEU A 124 3.23 10.43 2.54
N PRO A 125 3.90 11.60 2.62
CA PRO A 125 4.31 12.29 1.40
C PRO A 125 5.17 11.33 0.57
N GLU A 126 4.90 11.26 -0.71
CA GLU A 126 5.82 10.57 -1.62
C GLU A 126 7.19 11.21 -1.41
N LYS A 127 8.16 10.40 -0.95
CA LYS A 127 9.56 10.80 -1.16
C LYS A 127 9.65 10.94 -2.68
N ASP A 128 9.89 12.14 -3.13
CA ASP A 128 9.98 12.51 -4.53
C ASP A 128 10.22 11.29 -5.40
N ALA A 129 9.14 10.76 -5.98
CA ALA A 129 9.29 10.00 -7.21
C ALA A 129 10.18 10.93 -8.02
N THR A 130 11.43 10.59 -8.14
CA THR A 130 12.49 11.34 -8.80
C THR A 130 11.79 12.23 -9.79
N GLN A 131 11.84 13.56 -9.59
CA GLN A 131 11.30 14.47 -10.59
C GLN A 131 11.89 13.94 -11.87
N VAL A 132 11.07 13.17 -12.60
CA VAL A 132 11.44 12.79 -13.95
C VAL A 132 11.60 14.15 -14.57
N SER A 133 12.85 14.57 -14.62
CA SER A 133 13.22 15.87 -15.17
C SER A 133 12.49 15.91 -16.50
N THR A 134 11.53 16.81 -16.60
CA THR A 134 10.71 17.10 -17.79
C THR A 134 11.56 17.55 -18.97
N GLY A 135 12.84 17.21 -18.99
CA GLY A 135 13.84 17.48 -20.00
C GLY A 135 14.09 16.35 -21.00
N PHE A 136 13.40 15.21 -20.90
CA PHE A 136 13.44 14.23 -21.97
C PHE A 136 12.46 14.67 -23.07
N GLU A 137 12.98 15.24 -24.15
CA GLU A 137 12.24 15.35 -25.40
C GLU A 137 11.95 13.94 -25.93
N LEU A 138 10.79 13.39 -25.55
CA LEU A 138 10.26 12.11 -26.03
C LEU A 138 9.73 12.18 -27.46
N ASN A 139 10.28 13.09 -28.28
CA ASN A 139 9.82 13.38 -29.64
C ASN A 139 9.97 12.21 -30.63
N LYS A 140 10.47 11.04 -30.21
CA LYS A 140 10.59 9.82 -31.06
C LYS A 140 10.27 8.52 -30.31
N ALA A 141 9.65 8.55 -29.16
CA ALA A 141 9.32 7.33 -28.45
C ALA A 141 8.17 6.59 -29.15
N GLY A 142 8.43 5.38 -29.61
CA GLY A 142 7.39 4.43 -30.02
C GLY A 142 6.43 4.11 -28.88
N PRO A 143 5.39 3.32 -29.12
CA PRO A 143 4.47 2.91 -28.07
C PRO A 143 5.23 2.13 -27.00
N VAL A 144 4.95 2.44 -25.74
CA VAL A 144 5.55 1.73 -24.59
C VAL A 144 4.71 0.49 -24.33
N PHE A 145 5.37 -0.66 -24.25
CA PHE A 145 4.76 -1.93 -23.91
C PHE A 145 5.23 -2.38 -22.52
N PHE A 146 4.30 -2.80 -21.67
CA PHE A 146 4.63 -3.31 -20.35
C PHE A 146 3.77 -4.51 -19.96
N VAL A 147 4.33 -5.38 -19.12
CA VAL A 147 3.71 -6.62 -18.67
C VAL A 147 3.76 -6.66 -17.16
N ASP A 148 2.60 -6.87 -16.55
CA ASP A 148 2.49 -7.00 -15.09
C ASP A 148 1.19 -7.76 -14.78
N ASP A 149 1.22 -8.71 -13.84
CA ASP A 149 0.05 -9.47 -13.43
C ASP A 149 -0.85 -8.67 -12.46
N SER A 150 -0.29 -7.67 -11.78
CA SER A 150 -1.03 -6.79 -10.89
C SER A 150 -1.87 -5.77 -11.65
N ILE A 151 -3.18 -5.81 -11.45
CA ILE A 151 -4.11 -4.82 -12.03
C ILE A 151 -3.82 -3.40 -11.52
N VAL A 152 -3.37 -3.29 -10.25
CA VAL A 152 -3.03 -2.01 -9.63
C VAL A 152 -1.77 -1.42 -10.24
N ALA A 153 -0.72 -2.24 -10.43
CA ALA A 153 0.51 -1.81 -11.06
C ALA A 153 0.26 -1.35 -12.50
N ARG A 154 -0.50 -2.14 -13.28
CA ARG A 154 -0.87 -1.76 -14.65
C ARG A 154 -1.62 -0.43 -14.71
N ARG A 155 -2.57 -0.21 -13.80
CA ARG A 155 -3.33 1.03 -13.73
C ARG A 155 -2.43 2.23 -13.42
N LYS A 156 -1.57 2.14 -12.40
CA LYS A 156 -0.61 3.21 -12.06
C LYS A 156 0.31 3.55 -13.22
N VAL A 157 0.88 2.55 -13.88
CA VAL A 157 1.74 2.75 -15.05
C VAL A 157 0.94 3.40 -16.19
N SER A 158 -0.30 3.01 -16.42
CA SER A 158 -1.16 3.62 -17.45
C SER A 158 -1.47 5.08 -17.15
N GLU A 159 -1.80 5.43 -15.91
CA GLU A 159 -2.10 6.80 -15.48
C GLU A 159 -0.90 7.74 -15.68
N VAL A 160 0.29 7.33 -15.23
CA VAL A 160 1.53 8.11 -15.42
C VAL A 160 1.81 8.36 -16.91
N ARG A 161 1.54 7.41 -17.77
CA ARG A 161 1.86 7.52 -19.20
C ARG A 161 0.83 8.32 -19.97
N VAL A 162 -0.44 8.25 -19.56
CA VAL A 162 -1.47 9.16 -20.09
C VAL A 162 -1.11 10.58 -19.76
N SER A 163 -0.64 10.87 -18.55
CA SER A 163 -0.18 12.22 -18.18
C SER A 163 1.03 12.68 -18.97
N MET A 164 1.85 11.76 -19.48
CA MET A 164 3.02 12.04 -20.33
C MET A 164 2.68 12.08 -21.84
N GLY A 165 1.43 11.85 -22.25
CA GLY A 165 1.00 11.81 -23.64
C GLY A 165 1.55 10.63 -24.45
N LEU A 166 1.98 9.54 -23.81
CA LEU A 166 2.57 8.39 -24.47
C LEU A 166 1.52 7.32 -24.84
N ARG A 167 1.57 6.84 -26.08
CA ARG A 167 0.78 5.67 -26.50
C ARG A 167 1.29 4.42 -25.80
N HIS A 168 0.39 3.48 -25.50
CA HIS A 168 0.76 2.29 -24.76
C HIS A 168 -0.07 1.06 -25.08
N CYS A 169 0.55 -0.11 -24.85
CA CYS A 169 -0.08 -1.40 -24.76
C CYS A 169 0.39 -2.10 -23.49
N HIS A 170 -0.43 -2.96 -22.94
CA HIS A 170 -0.04 -3.76 -21.79
C HIS A 170 -0.54 -5.19 -21.93
N ALA A 171 0.12 -6.12 -21.24
CA ALA A 171 -0.31 -7.50 -21.10
C ALA A 171 -0.37 -7.91 -19.63
N VAL A 172 -1.21 -8.88 -19.31
CA VAL A 172 -1.39 -9.40 -17.94
C VAL A 172 -0.40 -10.52 -17.60
N CYS A 173 0.19 -11.14 -18.62
CA CYS A 173 1.18 -12.20 -18.47
C CYS A 173 2.11 -12.31 -19.69
N GLY A 174 3.20 -13.06 -19.52
CA GLY A 174 4.18 -13.25 -20.59
C GLY A 174 3.61 -13.89 -21.86
N VAL A 175 2.65 -14.81 -21.74
CA VAL A 175 2.02 -15.47 -22.91
C VAL A 175 1.23 -14.46 -23.73
N GLU A 176 0.45 -13.60 -23.09
CA GLU A 176 -0.30 -12.54 -23.77
C GLU A 176 0.66 -11.51 -24.38
N ALA A 177 1.74 -11.18 -23.65
CA ALA A 177 2.77 -10.27 -24.15
C ALA A 177 3.38 -10.76 -25.48
N VAL A 178 3.79 -12.03 -25.54
CA VAL A 178 4.34 -12.62 -26.77
C VAL A 178 3.32 -12.60 -27.91
N ARG A 179 2.07 -12.92 -27.62
CA ARG A 179 0.99 -12.89 -28.63
C ARG A 179 0.78 -11.48 -29.20
N LEU A 180 0.76 -10.45 -28.33
CA LEU A 180 0.60 -9.06 -28.76
C LEU A 180 1.79 -8.57 -29.58
N LEU A 181 3.01 -8.91 -29.18
CA LEU A 181 4.23 -8.52 -29.90
C LEU A 181 4.35 -9.20 -31.27
N LEU A 182 3.94 -10.48 -31.39
CA LEU A 182 3.98 -11.21 -32.64
C LEU A 182 2.80 -10.90 -33.56
N GLY A 183 1.69 -10.39 -33.02
CA GLY A 183 0.49 -10.02 -33.79
C GLY A 183 0.48 -8.58 -34.30
N CYS A 184 1.49 -7.77 -33.96
CA CYS A 184 1.65 -6.38 -34.42
C CYS A 184 2.60 -6.27 -35.64
N GLY A 185 2.71 -7.34 -36.44
CA GLY A 185 3.42 -7.37 -37.72
C GLY A 185 2.49 -7.16 -38.91
#